data_197eae535d4b2299afce1bdde58a6b8f
#
_entry.id   197eae535d4b2299afce1bdde58a6b8f
#
_cell.length_a   1.000
_cell.length_b   1.000
_cell.length_c   1.000
_cell.angle_alpha   90.00
_cell.angle_beta   90.00
_cell.angle_gamma   90.00
#
_symmetry.space_group_name_H-M   'P 1'
#
loop_
_entity.id
_entity.type
_entity.pdbx_description
1 polymer ?
#
loop_
_entity_poly.entity_id
_entity_poly.type
_entity_poly.pdbx_seq_one_letter_code
_entity_poly.pdbx_strand_id
1 'polypeptide(L)'
;MTYEPFRIEGADRPARWLITCDHAANTVPPCVADGDLGVDAADMARHIAYDVGADGLASALAARLNAPAIFANFSRLVIDPNRGEDDPTLMMKLYDGTIISGNRHADAAERERRLDLCYRPYHHALAQLAARQGNTIIVS
;
A
#
# COMPACT_ATOMS: atom_id res chain seq x y z
N MET A 1 -10.15 -4.28 -17.41
CA MET A 1 -8.82 -4.51 -16.84
C MET A 1 -8.94 -4.75 -15.34
N THR A 2 -8.26 -5.76 -14.87
CA THR A 2 -8.20 -6.07 -13.43
C THR A 2 -7.18 -5.13 -12.77
N TYR A 3 -7.55 -4.51 -11.65
CA TYR A 3 -6.64 -3.69 -10.88
C TYR A 3 -5.65 -4.58 -10.11
N GLU A 4 -4.36 -4.25 -10.18
CA GLU A 4 -3.30 -4.95 -9.45
C GLU A 4 -2.91 -4.13 -8.21
N PRO A 5 -3.26 -4.59 -6.99
CA PRO A 5 -3.05 -3.79 -5.77
C PRO A 5 -1.60 -3.75 -5.29
N PHE A 6 -0.72 -4.54 -5.88
CA PHE A 6 0.71 -4.55 -5.54
C PHE A 6 1.55 -4.91 -6.76
N ARG A 7 2.85 -4.66 -6.66
CA ARG A 7 3.85 -5.22 -7.56
C ARG A 7 4.97 -5.87 -6.77
N ILE A 8 5.66 -6.83 -7.39
CA ILE A 8 6.81 -7.50 -6.84
C ILE A 8 7.99 -7.31 -7.78
N GLU A 9 9.12 -6.91 -7.24
CA GLU A 9 10.40 -6.85 -7.95
C GLU A 9 11.33 -7.94 -7.45
N GLY A 10 12.01 -8.63 -8.37
CA GLY A 10 13.03 -9.60 -8.02
C GLY A 10 12.53 -10.79 -7.21
N ALA A 11 11.37 -11.35 -7.56
CA ALA A 11 10.76 -12.48 -6.84
C ALA A 11 11.71 -13.67 -6.66
N ASP A 12 12.62 -13.89 -7.61
CA ASP A 12 13.57 -15.01 -7.60
C ASP A 12 14.92 -14.67 -6.97
N ARG A 13 15.10 -13.46 -6.47
CA ARG A 13 16.35 -13.06 -5.80
C ARG A 13 16.54 -13.87 -4.50
N PRO A 14 17.75 -14.42 -4.26
CA PRO A 14 17.96 -15.45 -3.23
C PRO A 14 18.20 -14.92 -1.83
N ALA A 15 18.37 -13.61 -1.63
CA ALA A 15 18.68 -13.07 -0.31
C ALA A 15 17.57 -13.36 0.71
N ARG A 16 17.95 -13.50 1.96
CA ARG A 16 17.00 -13.70 3.07
C ARG A 16 16.22 -12.44 3.44
N TRP A 17 16.61 -11.28 2.90
CA TRP A 17 15.91 -10.02 3.07
C TRP A 17 14.65 -9.98 2.23
N LEU A 18 13.61 -9.37 2.76
CA LEU A 18 12.41 -9.00 2.01
C LEU A 18 12.15 -7.52 2.27
N ILE A 19 12.15 -6.72 1.22
CA ILE A 19 11.88 -5.29 1.31
C ILE A 19 10.38 -5.08 1.10
N THR A 20 9.75 -4.33 2.00
CA THR A 20 8.34 -3.97 1.87
C THR A 20 8.20 -2.45 1.78
N CYS A 21 7.32 -1.98 0.91
CA CYS A 21 7.03 -0.56 0.76
C CYS A 21 5.52 -0.35 0.77
N ASP A 22 4.98 -0.14 1.97
CA ASP A 22 3.53 -0.05 2.21
C ASP A 22 2.92 1.23 1.61
N HIS A 23 3.69 2.31 1.57
CA HIS A 23 3.24 3.61 1.10
C HIS A 23 3.96 4.06 -0.16
N ALA A 24 4.11 3.14 -1.12
CA ALA A 24 4.89 3.36 -2.35
C ALA A 24 4.19 4.27 -3.36
N ALA A 25 2.87 4.38 -3.33
CA ALA A 25 2.09 5.06 -4.36
C ALA A 25 0.96 5.91 -3.78
N ASN A 26 0.58 6.94 -4.53
CA ASN A 26 -0.58 7.78 -4.24
C ASN A 26 -1.79 7.47 -5.14
N THR A 27 -1.81 6.31 -5.77
CA THR A 27 -2.86 5.90 -6.71
C THR A 27 -4.16 5.62 -5.98
N VAL A 28 -5.27 6.10 -6.55
CA VAL A 28 -6.62 5.70 -6.19
C VAL A 28 -7.12 4.74 -7.27
N PRO A 29 -7.47 3.49 -6.92
CA PRO A 29 -7.96 2.54 -7.91
C PRO A 29 -9.23 3.05 -8.60
N PRO A 30 -9.42 2.81 -9.91
CA PRO A 30 -10.61 3.29 -10.62
C PRO A 30 -11.95 2.82 -10.02
N CYS A 31 -11.93 1.68 -9.35
CA CYS A 31 -13.11 1.09 -8.70
C CYS A 31 -13.36 1.61 -7.28
N VAL A 32 -12.53 2.53 -6.78
CA VAL A 32 -12.71 3.20 -5.49
C VAL A 32 -13.06 4.65 -5.77
N ALA A 33 -14.26 5.08 -5.36
CA ALA A 33 -14.74 6.46 -5.54
C ALA A 33 -14.49 7.00 -6.97
N ASP A 34 -14.69 6.15 -7.99
CA ASP A 34 -14.41 6.46 -9.41
C ASP A 34 -12.98 6.96 -9.69
N GLY A 35 -12.02 6.52 -8.88
CA GLY A 35 -10.61 6.90 -9.02
C GLY A 35 -10.23 8.24 -8.39
N ASP A 36 -11.14 8.84 -7.61
CA ASP A 36 -10.92 10.16 -7.00
C ASP A 36 -11.51 10.20 -5.59
N LEU A 37 -10.67 10.36 -4.59
CA LEU A 37 -11.09 10.50 -3.19
C LEU A 37 -11.54 11.93 -2.84
N GLY A 38 -11.65 12.82 -3.82
CA GLY A 38 -12.01 14.22 -3.57
C GLY A 38 -10.91 15.01 -2.85
N VAL A 39 -9.67 14.58 -2.99
CA VAL A 39 -8.47 15.25 -2.47
C VAL A 39 -7.77 15.89 -3.66
N ASP A 40 -7.40 17.17 -3.54
CA ASP A 40 -6.77 17.85 -4.67
C ASP A 40 -5.36 17.31 -4.97
N ALA A 41 -4.86 17.61 -6.18
CA ALA A 41 -3.59 17.08 -6.65
C ALA A 41 -2.40 17.51 -5.77
N ALA A 42 -2.45 18.70 -5.19
CA ALA A 42 -1.38 19.20 -4.31
C ALA A 42 -1.31 18.37 -3.02
N ASP A 43 -2.45 18.02 -2.43
CA ASP A 43 -2.51 17.17 -1.25
C ASP A 43 -2.19 15.71 -1.57
N MET A 44 -2.59 15.19 -2.74
CA MET A 44 -2.20 13.85 -3.18
C MET A 44 -0.69 13.70 -3.43
N ALA A 45 0.03 14.79 -3.60
CA ALA A 45 1.50 14.79 -3.73
C ALA A 45 2.22 14.87 -2.37
N ARG A 46 1.48 15.01 -1.26
CA ARG A 46 2.05 15.12 0.09
C ARG A 46 2.18 13.75 0.77
N HIS A 47 2.93 13.74 1.88
CA HIS A 47 3.13 12.57 2.75
C HIS A 47 1.83 11.94 3.29
N ILE A 48 0.72 12.66 3.26
CA ILE A 48 -0.58 12.11 3.67
C ILE A 48 -1.07 11.00 2.76
N ALA A 49 -0.68 11.04 1.47
CA ALA A 49 -1.13 10.08 0.47
C ALA A 49 -0.14 8.92 0.24
N TYR A 50 1.15 9.16 0.38
CA TYR A 50 2.23 8.18 0.21
C TYR A 50 3.53 8.72 0.81
N ASP A 51 4.55 7.87 0.93
CA ASP A 51 5.86 8.28 1.43
C ASP A 51 6.76 8.67 0.25
N VAL A 52 6.99 9.97 0.09
CA VAL A 52 7.76 10.55 -1.03
C VAL A 52 9.17 9.97 -1.04
N GLY A 53 9.58 9.37 -2.18
CA GLY A 53 10.90 8.77 -2.34
C GLY A 53 11.03 7.33 -1.85
N ALA A 54 10.07 6.80 -1.10
CA ALA A 54 10.13 5.45 -0.54
C ALA A 54 10.15 4.37 -1.62
N ASP A 55 9.38 4.55 -2.69
CA ASP A 55 9.35 3.63 -3.83
C ASP A 55 10.74 3.44 -4.45
N GLY A 56 11.40 4.53 -4.82
CA GLY A 56 12.75 4.50 -5.40
C GLY A 56 13.81 3.96 -4.44
N LEU A 57 13.72 4.33 -3.17
CA LEU A 57 14.63 3.84 -2.13
C LEU A 57 14.49 2.33 -1.94
N ALA A 58 13.27 1.83 -1.81
CA ALA A 58 13.01 0.40 -1.62
C ALA A 58 13.47 -0.43 -2.82
N SER A 59 13.23 0.05 -4.04
CA SER A 59 13.68 -0.61 -5.27
C SER A 59 15.21 -0.68 -5.35
N ALA A 60 15.91 0.42 -5.06
CA ALA A 60 17.38 0.46 -5.05
C ALA A 60 17.97 -0.43 -3.97
N LEU A 61 17.40 -0.42 -2.76
CA LEU A 61 17.85 -1.26 -1.65
C LEU A 61 17.68 -2.75 -1.98
N ALA A 62 16.54 -3.13 -2.51
CA ALA A 62 16.26 -4.51 -2.90
C ALA A 62 17.25 -5.01 -3.96
N ALA A 63 17.54 -4.19 -4.96
CA ALA A 63 18.53 -4.53 -6.00
C ALA A 63 19.93 -4.71 -5.40
N ARG A 64 20.37 -3.82 -4.52
CA ARG A 64 21.68 -3.89 -3.87
C ARG A 64 21.83 -5.10 -2.96
N LEU A 65 20.77 -5.47 -2.25
CA LEU A 65 20.76 -6.64 -1.37
C LEU A 65 20.48 -7.95 -2.10
N ASN A 66 20.22 -7.89 -3.40
CA ASN A 66 19.76 -9.03 -4.20
C ASN A 66 18.57 -9.74 -3.55
N ALA A 67 17.60 -8.93 -3.11
CA ALA A 67 16.43 -9.33 -2.36
C ALA A 67 15.14 -9.04 -3.13
N PRO A 68 14.08 -9.81 -2.93
CA PRO A 68 12.76 -9.45 -3.43
C PRO A 68 12.20 -8.24 -2.69
N ALA A 69 11.33 -7.50 -3.38
CA ALA A 69 10.60 -6.39 -2.79
C ALA A 69 9.13 -6.43 -3.21
N ILE A 70 8.26 -6.00 -2.32
CA ILE A 70 6.82 -5.82 -2.59
C ILE A 70 6.41 -4.39 -2.30
N PHE A 71 5.60 -3.84 -3.19
CA PHE A 71 5.16 -2.43 -3.18
C PHE A 71 3.65 -2.37 -3.28
N ALA A 72 3.00 -1.61 -2.40
CA ALA A 72 1.58 -1.32 -2.56
C ALA A 72 1.35 -0.37 -3.73
N ASN A 73 0.35 -0.66 -4.56
CA ASN A 73 -0.02 0.16 -5.73
C ASN A 73 -1.21 1.09 -5.45
N PHE A 74 -1.51 1.36 -4.19
CA PHE A 74 -2.62 2.22 -3.77
C PHE A 74 -2.16 3.21 -2.69
N SER A 75 -2.79 4.38 -2.67
CA SER A 75 -2.57 5.37 -1.62
C SER A 75 -3.02 4.85 -0.25
N ARG A 76 -2.29 5.21 0.79
CA ARG A 76 -2.70 4.97 2.18
C ARG A 76 -4.05 5.60 2.53
N LEU A 77 -4.47 6.61 1.76
CA LEU A 77 -5.78 7.23 1.94
C LEU A 77 -6.94 6.34 1.46
N VAL A 78 -6.68 5.42 0.54
CA VAL A 78 -7.67 4.40 0.12
C VAL A 78 -7.91 3.43 1.26
N ILE A 79 -6.85 2.85 1.76
CA ILE A 79 -6.77 1.99 2.93
C ILE A 79 -5.30 1.88 3.32
N ASP A 80 -4.97 1.96 4.60
CA ASP A 80 -3.58 1.96 5.04
C ASP A 80 -3.09 0.54 5.34
N PRO A 81 -2.21 -0.05 4.52
CA PRO A 81 -1.71 -1.40 4.75
C PRO A 81 -0.82 -1.52 5.99
N ASN A 82 -0.37 -0.41 6.56
CA ASN A 82 0.43 -0.36 7.78
C ASN A 82 -0.42 -0.24 9.06
N ARG A 83 -1.72 -0.48 8.97
CA ARG A 83 -2.64 -0.49 10.12
C ARG A 83 -3.40 -1.80 10.17
N GLY A 84 -3.84 -2.20 11.37
CA GLY A 84 -4.66 -3.40 11.53
C GLY A 84 -6.05 -3.25 10.91
N GLU A 85 -6.68 -4.36 10.56
CA GLU A 85 -8.02 -4.35 9.96
C GLU A 85 -9.08 -3.73 10.88
N ASP A 86 -8.87 -3.78 12.20
CA ASP A 86 -9.75 -3.22 13.21
C ASP A 86 -9.38 -1.79 13.65
N ASP A 87 -8.32 -1.23 13.09
CA ASP A 87 -7.90 0.13 13.43
C ASP A 87 -8.93 1.16 12.92
N PRO A 88 -9.45 2.05 13.79
CA PRO A 88 -10.42 3.07 13.37
C PRO A 88 -9.86 4.07 12.37
N THR A 89 -8.54 4.14 12.23
CA THR A 89 -7.86 5.04 11.28
C THR A 89 -7.38 4.33 10.00
N LEU A 90 -7.85 3.09 9.78
CA LEU A 90 -7.50 2.31 8.58
C LEU A 90 -7.88 3.05 7.28
N MET A 91 -9.02 3.75 7.28
CA MET A 91 -9.49 4.61 6.20
C MET A 91 -9.69 6.03 6.74
N MET A 92 -8.65 6.85 6.65
CA MET A 92 -8.63 8.19 7.23
C MET A 92 -9.68 9.10 6.60
N LYS A 93 -10.46 9.79 7.42
CA LYS A 93 -11.46 10.80 6.99
C LYS A 93 -10.89 12.21 7.05
N LEU A 94 -9.91 12.42 7.91
CA LEU A 94 -9.16 13.66 8.07
C LEU A 94 -7.70 13.31 8.33
N TYR A 95 -6.78 13.90 7.60
CA TYR A 95 -5.36 13.65 7.78
C TYR A 95 -4.59 14.97 7.61
N ASP A 96 -3.88 15.36 8.67
CA ASP A 96 -3.01 16.54 8.68
C ASP A 96 -3.71 17.78 8.08
N GLY A 97 -4.93 18.05 8.56
CA GLY A 97 -5.74 19.20 8.14
C GLY A 97 -6.53 19.03 6.85
N THR A 98 -6.34 17.92 6.12
CA THR A 98 -7.04 17.66 4.85
C THR A 98 -8.19 16.68 5.05
N ILE A 99 -9.40 17.06 4.61
CA ILE A 99 -10.59 16.21 4.62
C ILE A 99 -10.52 15.27 3.41
N ILE A 100 -10.66 13.96 3.68
CA ILE A 100 -10.71 12.93 2.64
C ILE A 100 -12.17 12.66 2.30
N SER A 101 -12.69 13.42 1.35
CA SER A 101 -14.13 13.42 1.02
C SER A 101 -14.64 12.05 0.61
N GLY A 102 -13.87 11.28 -0.17
CA GLY A 102 -14.22 9.93 -0.59
C GLY A 102 -14.30 8.91 0.53
N ASN A 103 -13.77 9.22 1.72
CA ASN A 103 -13.83 8.37 2.90
C ASN A 103 -14.90 8.83 3.92
N ARG A 104 -15.40 10.04 3.76
CA ARG A 104 -16.27 10.68 4.75
C ARG A 104 -17.51 9.86 5.08
N HIS A 105 -18.11 9.26 4.08
CA HIS A 105 -19.35 8.47 4.20
C HIS A 105 -19.13 6.97 3.90
N ALA A 106 -17.86 6.52 3.86
CA ALA A 106 -17.57 5.11 3.66
C ALA A 106 -18.09 4.28 4.85
N ASP A 107 -18.95 3.33 4.54
CA ASP A 107 -19.57 2.43 5.52
C ASP A 107 -18.77 1.13 5.68
N ALA A 108 -19.31 0.21 6.48
CA ALA A 108 -18.71 -1.10 6.73
C ALA A 108 -18.59 -1.93 5.43
N ALA A 109 -19.54 -1.82 4.52
CA ALA A 109 -19.51 -2.55 3.25
C ALA A 109 -18.39 -2.02 2.34
N GLU A 110 -18.21 -0.71 2.25
CA GLU A 110 -17.10 -0.11 1.50
C GLU A 110 -15.75 -0.44 2.12
N ARG A 111 -15.67 -0.45 3.44
CA ARG A 111 -14.46 -0.87 4.16
C ARG A 111 -14.09 -2.30 3.81
N GLU A 112 -15.03 -3.23 3.87
CA GLU A 112 -14.80 -4.64 3.53
C GLU A 112 -14.38 -4.79 2.07
N ARG A 113 -15.01 -4.04 1.17
CA ARG A 113 -14.67 -4.04 -0.25
C ARG A 113 -13.22 -3.59 -0.50
N ARG A 114 -12.74 -2.55 0.19
CA ARG A 114 -11.35 -2.08 0.07
C ARG A 114 -10.36 -3.04 0.72
N LEU A 115 -10.74 -3.70 1.81
CA LEU A 115 -9.94 -4.78 2.39
C LEU A 115 -9.70 -5.89 1.37
N ASP A 116 -10.74 -6.35 0.69
CA ASP A 116 -10.64 -7.43 -0.31
C ASP A 116 -9.94 -6.98 -1.61
N LEU A 117 -10.09 -5.73 -1.98
CA LEU A 117 -9.51 -5.20 -3.22
C LEU A 117 -8.01 -4.92 -3.11
N CYS A 118 -7.55 -4.37 -1.98
CA CYS A 118 -6.21 -3.83 -1.82
C CYS A 118 -5.43 -4.49 -0.67
N TYR A 119 -5.99 -4.44 0.53
CA TYR A 119 -5.29 -4.78 1.77
C TYR A 119 -4.93 -6.26 1.85
N ARG A 120 -5.93 -7.12 1.76
CA ARG A 120 -5.73 -8.58 1.91
C ARG A 120 -4.88 -9.18 0.80
N PRO A 121 -5.06 -8.83 -0.48
CA PRO A 121 -4.16 -9.31 -1.55
C PRO A 121 -2.71 -8.89 -1.34
N TYR A 122 -2.46 -7.65 -0.93
CA TYR A 122 -1.12 -7.16 -0.61
C TYR A 122 -0.49 -7.96 0.52
N HIS A 123 -1.18 -8.10 1.65
CA HIS A 123 -0.66 -8.84 2.81
C HIS A 123 -0.51 -10.33 2.54
N HIS A 124 -1.39 -10.92 1.74
CA HIS A 124 -1.27 -12.32 1.33
C HIS A 124 0.00 -12.54 0.49
N ALA A 125 0.25 -11.69 -0.50
CA ALA A 125 1.46 -11.77 -1.31
C ALA A 125 2.73 -11.54 -0.47
N LEU A 126 2.70 -10.59 0.46
CA LEU A 126 3.79 -10.33 1.40
C LEU A 126 4.08 -11.58 2.25
N ALA A 127 3.05 -12.20 2.80
CA ALA A 127 3.19 -13.41 3.60
C ALA A 127 3.77 -14.58 2.80
N GLN A 128 3.38 -14.75 1.54
CA GLN A 128 3.95 -15.76 0.65
C GLN A 128 5.44 -15.52 0.39
N LEU A 129 5.83 -14.26 0.13
CA LEU A 129 7.24 -13.91 -0.04
C LEU A 129 8.05 -14.14 1.25
N ALA A 130 7.49 -13.80 2.40
CA ALA A 130 8.14 -14.03 3.69
C ALA A 130 8.34 -15.53 4.01
N ALA A 131 7.39 -16.36 3.59
CA ALA A 131 7.41 -17.80 3.85
C ALA A 131 8.31 -18.61 2.89
N ARG A 132 8.81 -18.00 1.81
CA ARG A 132 9.66 -18.71 0.81
C ARG A 132 10.97 -19.22 1.40
N GLN A 133 11.42 -18.63 2.50
CA GLN A 133 12.62 -19.05 3.26
C GLN A 133 12.30 -19.08 4.76
N GLY A 134 12.90 -20.00 5.48
CA GLY A 134 12.64 -20.19 6.91
C GLY A 134 13.20 -19.10 7.83
N ASN A 135 14.08 -18.23 7.32
CA ASN A 135 14.76 -17.19 8.10
C ASN A 135 14.70 -15.81 7.42
N THR A 136 13.60 -15.51 6.78
CA THR A 136 13.39 -14.21 6.12
C THR A 136 13.44 -13.08 7.15
N ILE A 137 14.16 -12.00 6.81
CA ILE A 137 14.19 -10.74 7.56
C ILE A 137 13.48 -9.69 6.72
N ILE A 138 12.43 -9.10 7.30
CA ILE A 138 11.64 -8.06 6.65
C ILE A 138 12.24 -6.69 6.98
N VAL A 139 12.45 -5.88 5.95
CA VAL A 139 12.83 -4.47 6.06
C VAL A 139 11.70 -3.63 5.45
N SER A 140 11.09 -2.83 6.30
CA SER A 140 9.95 -1.99 5.95
C SER A 140 10.30 -0.50 6.05
#